data_ddce567103dd6117e8aa728cd8117d47
#
_entry.id   ddce567103dd6117e8aa728cd8117d47
#
_cell.length_a   1.000
_cell.length_b   1.000
_cell.length_c   1.000
_cell.angle_alpha   90.00
_cell.angle_beta   90.00
_cell.angle_gamma   90.00
#
_symmetry.space_group_name_H-M   'P 1'
#
loop_
_entity.id
_entity.type
_entity.pdbx_description
1 polymer ?
#
loop_
_entity_poly.entity_id
_entity_poly.type
_entity_poly.pdbx_seq_one_letter_code
_entity_poly.pdbx_strand_id
1 'polypeptide(L)'
;MKKVTINGKEINVHDQFEYFQPNTHIDGDCVIRALCKATGWDWKKAYCFAFISTIKEQLMPNCKDGERIVYKKLGYKWHAHNNRKKRPSVLEFAQEHPEGTYVLSLAKHHVCVSNGSYFDIWDSGRRKIYGYWQKPEENEKTTTDTRTEGLL
;
A
#
# COMPACT_ATOMS: atom_id res chain seq x y z
N MET A 1 -16.95 -12.61 8.92
CA MET A 1 -15.94 -13.56 8.35
C MET A 1 -16.49 -14.19 7.09
N LYS A 2 -15.74 -14.16 6.02
CA LYS A 2 -16.05 -14.83 4.75
C LYS A 2 -15.05 -15.94 4.44
N LYS A 3 -15.40 -16.86 3.55
CA LYS A 3 -14.50 -17.91 3.07
C LYS A 3 -13.91 -17.50 1.72
N VAL A 4 -12.62 -17.69 1.56
CA VAL A 4 -11.90 -17.46 0.30
C VAL A 4 -11.00 -18.65 0.00
N THR A 5 -10.79 -18.94 -1.27
CA THR A 5 -9.85 -19.97 -1.71
C THR A 5 -8.57 -19.32 -2.16
N ILE A 6 -7.46 -19.61 -1.44
CA ILE A 6 -6.12 -19.11 -1.78
C ILE A 6 -5.22 -20.33 -1.97
N ASN A 7 -4.57 -20.42 -3.14
CA ASN A 7 -3.69 -21.54 -3.50
C ASN A 7 -4.36 -22.92 -3.30
N GLY A 8 -5.63 -23.02 -3.66
CA GLY A 8 -6.41 -24.26 -3.56
C GLY A 8 -6.89 -24.62 -2.15
N LYS A 9 -6.64 -23.78 -1.15
CA LYS A 9 -7.11 -23.97 0.23
C LYS A 9 -8.21 -22.98 0.58
N GLU A 10 -9.32 -23.48 1.13
CA GLU A 10 -10.38 -22.65 1.68
C GLU A 10 -9.98 -22.18 3.08
N ILE A 11 -10.00 -20.87 3.30
CA ILE A 11 -9.66 -20.22 4.58
C ILE A 11 -10.74 -19.21 4.98
N ASN A 12 -10.93 -19.03 6.28
CA ASN A 12 -11.79 -17.98 6.83
C ASN A 12 -10.98 -16.68 6.98
N VAL A 13 -11.52 -15.59 6.45
CA VAL A 13 -10.90 -14.25 6.50
C VAL A 13 -11.93 -13.22 6.95
N HIS A 14 -11.46 -12.04 7.34
CA HIS A 14 -12.35 -10.90 7.61
C HIS A 14 -13.08 -10.47 6.34
N ASP A 15 -14.28 -9.91 6.49
CA ASP A 15 -15.12 -9.50 5.35
C ASP A 15 -14.46 -8.40 4.50
N GLN A 16 -13.64 -7.54 5.13
CA GLN A 16 -12.90 -6.46 4.47
C GLN A 16 -11.63 -6.92 3.74
N PHE A 17 -11.21 -8.18 3.95
CA PHE A 17 -10.04 -8.72 3.27
C PHE A 17 -10.33 -9.03 1.80
N GLU A 18 -9.43 -8.60 0.91
CA GLU A 18 -9.44 -8.98 -0.50
C GLU A 18 -8.05 -9.54 -0.88
N TYR A 19 -8.07 -10.75 -1.47
CA TYR A 19 -6.84 -11.34 -1.98
C TYR A 19 -6.35 -10.55 -3.20
N PHE A 20 -5.11 -10.09 -3.15
CA PHE A 20 -4.50 -9.33 -4.23
C PHE A 20 -3.05 -9.72 -4.44
N GLN A 21 -2.77 -10.29 -5.59
CA GLN A 21 -1.42 -10.68 -6.01
C GLN A 21 -1.20 -10.26 -7.46
N PRO A 22 -0.48 -9.16 -7.71
CA PRO A 22 -0.29 -8.62 -9.06
C PRO A 22 0.77 -9.35 -9.88
N ASN A 23 1.53 -10.26 -9.29
CA ASN A 23 2.57 -11.05 -9.95
C ASN A 23 2.41 -12.55 -9.66
N THR A 24 3.20 -13.38 -10.37
CA THR A 24 3.17 -14.84 -10.25
C THR A 24 4.09 -15.41 -9.16
N HIS A 25 5.02 -14.60 -8.67
CA HIS A 25 5.98 -14.99 -7.62
C HIS A 25 5.70 -14.19 -6.36
N ILE A 26 5.69 -14.85 -5.23
CA ILE A 26 5.38 -14.25 -3.93
C ILE A 26 6.64 -14.29 -3.10
N ASP A 27 7.37 -13.18 -3.04
CA ASP A 27 8.46 -13.13 -2.08
C ASP A 27 8.90 -11.68 -1.82
N GLY A 28 8.61 -11.18 -0.62
CA GLY A 28 9.14 -9.92 -0.13
C GLY A 28 8.70 -8.65 -0.89
N ASP A 29 7.63 -8.71 -1.68
CA ASP A 29 7.20 -7.62 -2.55
C ASP A 29 6.03 -6.78 -2.01
N CYS A 30 5.77 -6.82 -0.70
CA CYS A 30 4.63 -6.12 -0.10
C CYS A 30 4.58 -4.62 -0.43
N VAL A 31 5.73 -3.95 -0.54
CA VAL A 31 5.81 -2.54 -0.94
C VAL A 31 5.33 -2.33 -2.37
N ILE A 32 5.81 -3.17 -3.29
CA ILE A 32 5.43 -3.09 -4.71
C ILE A 32 3.96 -3.47 -4.88
N ARG A 33 3.49 -4.51 -4.21
CA ARG A 33 2.11 -4.97 -4.25
C ARG A 33 1.13 -3.90 -3.74
N ALA A 34 1.43 -3.26 -2.61
CA ALA A 34 0.64 -2.16 -2.09
C ALA A 34 0.63 -0.96 -3.06
N LEU A 35 1.76 -0.65 -3.67
CA LEU A 35 1.87 0.41 -4.67
C LEU A 35 1.05 0.10 -5.93
N CYS A 36 1.07 -1.14 -6.42
CA CYS A 36 0.23 -1.59 -7.54
C CYS A 36 -1.26 -1.33 -7.25
N LYS A 37 -1.73 -1.73 -6.08
CA LYS A 37 -3.14 -1.55 -5.73
C LYS A 37 -3.51 -0.07 -5.58
N ALA A 38 -2.66 0.71 -4.94
CA ALA A 38 -2.90 2.13 -4.71
C ALA A 38 -2.93 2.96 -6.01
N THR A 39 -2.11 2.61 -6.99
CA THR A 39 -1.97 3.35 -8.25
C THR A 39 -2.77 2.77 -9.41
N GLY A 40 -3.12 1.49 -9.35
CA GLY A 40 -3.67 0.74 -10.49
C GLY A 40 -2.61 0.33 -11.51
N TRP A 41 -1.32 0.52 -11.22
CA TRP A 41 -0.23 0.12 -12.11
C TRP A 41 0.01 -1.39 -12.06
N ASP A 42 0.55 -1.95 -13.15
CA ASP A 42 1.09 -3.30 -13.12
C ASP A 42 2.35 -3.39 -12.25
N TRP A 43 2.76 -4.61 -11.92
CA TRP A 43 3.89 -4.85 -11.03
C TRP A 43 5.21 -4.29 -11.56
N LYS A 44 5.49 -4.43 -12.86
CA LYS A 44 6.72 -3.93 -13.46
C LYS A 44 6.82 -2.42 -13.39
N LYS A 45 5.74 -1.71 -13.70
CA LYS A 45 5.69 -0.24 -13.61
C LYS A 45 5.88 0.23 -12.16
N ALA A 46 5.20 -0.39 -11.21
CA ALA A 46 5.33 -0.06 -9.79
C ALA A 46 6.76 -0.31 -9.29
N TYR A 47 7.35 -1.45 -9.63
CA TYR A 47 8.73 -1.80 -9.32
C TYR A 47 9.72 -0.77 -9.87
N CYS A 48 9.66 -0.48 -11.16
CA CYS A 48 10.54 0.49 -11.80
C CYS A 48 10.41 1.87 -11.16
N PHE A 49 9.19 2.34 -10.94
CA PHE A 49 8.95 3.63 -10.30
C PHE A 49 9.57 3.70 -8.90
N ALA A 50 9.35 2.69 -8.07
CA ALA A 50 9.86 2.64 -6.70
C ALA A 50 11.40 2.67 -6.67
N PHE A 51 12.05 1.82 -7.47
CA PHE A 51 13.52 1.72 -7.50
C PHE A 51 14.17 2.93 -8.18
N ILE A 52 13.64 3.43 -9.29
CA ILE A 52 14.16 4.63 -9.94
C ILE A 52 14.02 5.85 -9.02
N SER A 53 12.92 5.95 -8.28
CA SER A 53 12.69 7.04 -7.34
C SER A 53 13.72 7.12 -6.23
N THR A 54 14.28 5.99 -5.81
CA THR A 54 15.17 5.88 -4.65
C THR A 54 16.65 5.70 -5.00
N ILE A 55 16.97 5.43 -6.28
CA ILE A 55 18.34 5.09 -6.71
C ILE A 55 19.34 6.23 -6.45
N LYS A 56 18.92 7.46 -6.68
CA LYS A 56 19.79 8.64 -6.47
C LYS A 56 20.28 8.75 -5.02
N GLU A 57 19.41 8.44 -4.08
CA GLU A 57 19.72 8.48 -2.65
C GLU A 57 20.30 7.13 -2.14
N GLN A 58 20.48 6.16 -3.03
CA GLN A 58 20.98 4.81 -2.70
C GLN A 58 20.16 4.11 -1.60
N LEU A 59 18.84 4.30 -1.62
CA LEU A 59 17.89 3.74 -0.67
C LEU A 59 17.08 2.61 -1.30
N MET A 60 16.70 1.66 -0.47
CA MET A 60 15.72 0.63 -0.87
C MET A 60 14.30 1.18 -0.68
N PRO A 61 13.36 0.90 -1.61
CA PRO A 61 11.98 1.37 -1.49
C PRO A 61 11.25 0.87 -0.25
N ASN A 62 11.70 -0.23 0.33
CA ASN A 62 11.10 -0.87 1.51
C ASN A 62 11.67 -0.35 2.85
N CYS A 63 12.63 0.57 2.84
CA CYS A 63 13.05 1.25 4.05
C CYS A 63 12.22 2.54 4.25
N LYS A 64 12.19 3.04 5.48
CA LYS A 64 11.39 4.20 5.87
C LYS A 64 11.64 5.44 5.02
N ASP A 65 12.90 5.75 4.73
CA ASP A 65 13.26 6.92 3.93
C ASP A 65 13.01 6.70 2.44
N GLY A 66 13.19 5.48 1.94
CA GLY A 66 12.83 5.10 0.57
C GLY A 66 11.33 5.16 0.32
N GLU A 67 10.54 4.61 1.21
CA GLU A 67 9.07 4.71 1.20
C GLU A 67 8.62 6.18 1.13
N ARG A 68 9.21 7.04 1.95
CA ARG A 68 8.93 8.48 1.94
C ARG A 68 9.16 9.13 0.58
N ILE A 69 10.26 8.80 -0.08
CA ILE A 69 10.58 9.33 -1.41
C ILE A 69 9.53 8.89 -2.42
N VAL A 70 9.18 7.60 -2.43
CA VAL A 70 8.20 7.04 -3.38
C VAL A 70 6.85 7.73 -3.24
N TYR A 71 6.28 7.76 -2.05
CA TYR A 71 4.92 8.29 -1.85
C TYR A 71 4.86 9.82 -1.92
N LYS A 72 5.91 10.54 -1.52
CA LYS A 72 5.96 12.00 -1.73
C LYS A 72 6.00 12.38 -3.21
N LYS A 73 6.71 11.63 -4.04
CA LYS A 73 6.70 11.84 -5.49
C LYS A 73 5.30 11.66 -6.10
N LEU A 74 4.49 10.80 -5.52
CA LEU A 74 3.09 10.58 -5.92
C LEU A 74 2.12 11.59 -5.32
N GLY A 75 2.60 12.52 -4.48
CA GLY A 75 1.75 13.51 -3.82
C GLY A 75 0.96 12.97 -2.64
N TYR A 76 1.29 11.78 -2.13
CA TYR A 76 0.62 11.21 -0.96
C TYR A 76 1.02 11.96 0.31
N LYS A 77 0.11 12.02 1.29
CA LYS A 77 0.34 12.64 2.60
C LYS A 77 0.57 11.56 3.67
N TRP A 78 1.60 11.74 4.49
CA TRP A 78 1.89 10.86 5.62
C TRP A 78 1.11 11.26 6.86
N HIS A 79 0.52 10.26 7.53
CA HIS A 79 -0.14 10.39 8.82
C HIS A 79 0.42 9.35 9.79
N ALA A 80 1.03 9.80 10.88
CA ALA A 80 1.64 8.91 11.86
C ALA A 80 0.67 8.59 13.01
N HIS A 81 0.69 7.35 13.47
CA HIS A 81 0.06 6.93 14.73
C HIS A 81 1.11 6.83 15.85
N ASN A 82 1.41 7.94 16.49
CA ASN A 82 2.49 8.02 17.48
C ASN A 82 2.14 7.35 18.82
N ASN A 83 0.87 7.24 19.17
CA ASN A 83 0.45 6.57 20.38
C ASN A 83 0.40 5.06 20.22
N ARG A 84 1.46 4.37 20.65
CA ARG A 84 1.60 2.90 20.53
C ARG A 84 0.42 2.12 21.12
N LYS A 85 -0.20 2.61 22.20
CA LYS A 85 -1.31 1.94 22.89
C LYS A 85 -2.63 2.04 22.12
N LYS A 86 -2.76 3.04 21.23
CA LYS A 86 -3.99 3.34 20.48
C LYS A 86 -3.85 3.15 18.98
N ARG A 87 -2.82 2.41 18.52
CA ARG A 87 -2.67 2.11 17.10
C ARG A 87 -3.80 1.22 16.64
N PRO A 88 -4.52 1.59 15.58
CA PRO A 88 -5.54 0.73 15.00
C PRO A 88 -4.91 -0.49 14.33
N SER A 89 -5.68 -1.54 14.18
CA SER A 89 -5.36 -2.64 13.29
C SER A 89 -5.70 -2.27 11.84
N VAL A 90 -5.20 -3.04 10.90
CA VAL A 90 -5.56 -2.91 9.47
C VAL A 90 -7.08 -3.01 9.29
N LEU A 91 -7.72 -3.96 9.97
CA LEU A 91 -9.17 -4.14 9.94
C LEU A 91 -9.92 -2.92 10.48
N GLU A 92 -9.55 -2.43 11.68
CA GLU A 92 -10.14 -1.24 12.27
C GLU A 92 -9.99 -0.03 11.34
N PHE A 93 -8.80 0.15 10.78
CA PHE A 93 -8.54 1.23 9.82
C PHE A 93 -9.44 1.13 8.58
N ALA A 94 -9.56 -0.06 7.98
CA ALA A 94 -10.41 -0.27 6.81
C ALA A 94 -11.89 0.02 7.11
N GLN A 95 -12.38 -0.38 8.28
CA GLN A 95 -13.75 -0.11 8.71
C GLN A 95 -14.03 1.39 8.93
N GLU A 96 -13.04 2.12 9.45
CA GLU A 96 -13.13 3.57 9.70
C GLU A 96 -12.94 4.43 8.44
N HIS A 97 -12.42 3.83 7.35
CA HIS A 97 -12.14 4.51 6.08
C HIS A 97 -12.88 3.85 4.92
N PRO A 98 -14.23 3.99 4.84
CA PRO A 98 -15.04 3.36 3.79
C PRO A 98 -14.79 3.95 2.40
N GLU A 99 -14.14 5.11 2.31
CA GLU A 99 -13.81 5.80 1.07
C GLU A 99 -12.32 6.17 1.03
N GLY A 100 -11.79 6.32 -0.18
CA GLY A 100 -10.41 6.73 -0.43
C GLY A 100 -9.43 5.57 -0.51
N THR A 101 -8.18 5.91 -0.79
CA THR A 101 -7.07 4.96 -0.95
C THR A 101 -5.91 5.35 -0.04
N TYR A 102 -5.40 4.36 0.67
CA TYR A 102 -4.36 4.52 1.68
C TYR A 102 -3.34 3.38 1.58
N VAL A 103 -2.09 3.68 1.84
CA VAL A 103 -1.06 2.64 2.00
C VAL A 103 -0.61 2.64 3.46
N LEU A 104 -0.87 1.54 4.15
CA LEU A 104 -0.57 1.36 5.56
C LEU A 104 0.85 0.84 5.75
N SER A 105 1.57 1.44 6.69
CA SER A 105 2.91 1.02 7.09
C SER A 105 2.83 0.26 8.42
N LEU A 106 3.24 -1.00 8.40
CA LEU A 106 3.28 -1.92 9.54
C LEU A 106 4.72 -2.36 9.80
N ALA A 107 4.94 -3.12 10.86
CA ALA A 107 6.22 -3.76 11.11
C ALA A 107 6.58 -4.72 9.96
N LYS A 108 7.59 -4.37 9.17
CA LYS A 108 8.10 -5.15 8.03
C LYS A 108 7.02 -5.52 7.00
N HIS A 109 5.97 -4.68 6.85
CA HIS A 109 4.87 -4.98 5.95
C HIS A 109 4.15 -3.71 5.50
N HIS A 110 3.64 -3.71 4.25
CA HIS A 110 2.79 -2.69 3.68
C HIS A 110 1.48 -3.31 3.17
N VAL A 111 0.38 -2.59 3.37
CA VAL A 111 -0.95 -3.01 2.92
C VAL A 111 -1.68 -1.82 2.32
N CYS A 112 -2.32 -2.01 1.17
CA CYS A 112 -3.22 -1.01 0.61
C CYS A 112 -4.64 -1.21 1.14
N VAL A 113 -5.24 -0.12 1.62
CA VAL A 113 -6.67 -0.02 1.91
C VAL A 113 -7.31 0.84 0.84
N SER A 114 -8.37 0.36 0.24
CA SER A 114 -9.16 1.11 -0.75
C SER A 114 -10.63 0.85 -0.54
N ASN A 115 -11.39 1.92 -0.36
CA ASN A 115 -12.85 1.88 -0.19
C ASN A 115 -13.32 0.86 0.86
N GLY A 116 -12.70 0.87 2.04
CA GLY A 116 -13.09 0.04 3.16
C GLY A 116 -12.61 -1.42 3.12
N SER A 117 -11.85 -1.79 2.09
CA SER A 117 -11.23 -3.12 1.97
C SER A 117 -9.71 -3.03 2.01
N TYR A 118 -9.04 -4.02 2.60
CA TYR A 118 -7.59 -4.15 2.57
C TYR A 118 -7.14 -5.31 1.69
N PHE A 119 -6.08 -5.06 0.93
CA PHE A 119 -5.63 -5.93 -0.16
C PHE A 119 -4.27 -6.54 0.18
N ASP A 120 -4.22 -7.85 0.31
CA ASP A 120 -3.03 -8.58 0.69
C ASP A 120 -3.06 -10.01 0.13
N ILE A 121 -1.98 -10.76 0.32
CA ILE A 121 -1.90 -12.19 -0.01
C ILE A 121 -2.25 -13.10 1.18
N TRP A 122 -2.44 -12.52 2.35
CA TRP A 122 -2.91 -13.19 3.57
C TRP A 122 -3.70 -12.19 4.42
N ASP A 123 -4.57 -12.68 5.30
CA ASP A 123 -5.40 -11.81 6.15
C ASP A 123 -4.56 -11.14 7.25
N SER A 124 -4.06 -9.94 6.93
CA SER A 124 -3.27 -9.08 7.84
C SER A 124 -4.12 -8.19 8.74
N GLY A 125 -5.44 -8.37 8.77
CA GLY A 125 -6.39 -7.49 9.44
C GLY A 125 -6.11 -7.21 10.91
N ARG A 126 -5.50 -8.17 11.63
CA ARG A 126 -5.17 -8.03 13.06
C ARG A 126 -3.86 -7.28 13.33
N ARG A 127 -3.04 -7.03 12.31
CA ARG A 127 -1.76 -6.33 12.47
C ARG A 127 -1.99 -4.86 12.77
N LYS A 128 -1.18 -4.31 13.69
CA LYS A 128 -1.24 -2.88 14.04
C LYS A 128 -0.42 -2.02 13.09
N ILE A 129 -0.91 -0.82 12.78
CA ILE A 129 -0.26 0.11 11.86
C ILE A 129 0.56 1.16 12.60
N TYR A 130 1.71 1.57 12.01
CA TYR A 130 2.50 2.69 12.51
C TYR A 130 2.01 4.03 12.00
N GLY A 131 1.44 4.03 10.82
CA GLY A 131 0.95 5.19 10.11
C GLY A 131 0.52 4.80 8.71
N TYR A 132 0.14 5.79 7.92
CA TYR A 132 -0.33 5.55 6.56
C TYR A 132 -0.05 6.73 5.63
N TRP A 133 0.03 6.41 4.34
CA TRP A 133 0.06 7.34 3.24
C TRP A 133 -1.34 7.47 2.65
N GLN A 134 -1.85 8.69 2.59
CA GLN A 134 -3.14 8.98 1.99
C GLN A 134 -2.97 9.44 0.54
N LYS A 135 -3.64 8.75 -0.38
CA LYS A 135 -3.69 9.13 -1.79
C LYS A 135 -4.45 10.46 -1.94
N PRO A 136 -3.94 11.45 -2.72
CA PRO A 136 -4.67 12.68 -2.99
C PRO A 136 -5.95 12.37 -3.77
N GLU A 137 -7.01 13.17 -3.55
CA GLU A 137 -8.23 13.11 -4.33
C GLU A 137 -7.96 13.57 -5.78
N GLU A 138 -8.75 13.07 -6.73
CA GLU A 138 -8.51 13.36 -8.16
C GLU A 138 -8.58 14.85 -8.50
N ASN A 139 -9.31 15.65 -7.72
CA ASN A 139 -9.45 17.09 -7.91
C ASN A 139 -8.22 17.91 -7.48
N GLU A 140 -7.29 17.33 -6.71
CA GLU A 140 -6.04 17.99 -6.27
C GLU A 140 -4.88 17.80 -7.28
N LYS A 141 -5.08 17.07 -8.38
CA LYS A 141 -4.03 16.72 -9.34
C LYS A 141 -3.64 17.79 -10.35
N THR A 142 -4.14 19.04 -10.22
CA THR A 142 -4.00 20.05 -11.28
C THR A 142 -2.67 20.83 -11.27
N THR A 143 -1.64 20.47 -10.49
CA THR A 143 -0.40 21.28 -10.46
C THR A 143 0.94 20.54 -10.52
N THR A 144 0.98 19.24 -10.74
CA THR A 144 2.27 18.57 -10.95
C THR A 144 2.15 17.47 -11.97
N ASP A 145 2.37 17.79 -13.25
CA ASP A 145 3.38 17.06 -13.97
C ASP A 145 3.11 16.51 -15.36
N THR A 146 3.86 17.09 -16.23
CA THR A 146 4.18 16.61 -17.58
C THR A 146 5.60 15.99 -17.67
N ARG A 147 6.29 15.66 -16.57
CA ARG A 147 7.71 15.26 -16.60
C ARG A 147 8.03 13.78 -16.38
N THR A 148 7.08 12.92 -16.04
CA THR A 148 7.36 11.51 -15.75
C THR A 148 7.08 10.55 -16.92
N GLU A 149 6.43 10.98 -17.98
CA GLU A 149 6.15 10.13 -19.14
C GLU A 149 7.36 9.85 -20.04
N GLY A 150 8.48 10.54 -19.86
CA GLY A 150 9.69 10.42 -20.66
C GLY A 150 10.79 9.52 -20.07
N LEU A 151 10.62 8.89 -18.91
CA LEU A 151 11.67 8.14 -18.20
C LEU A 151 11.42 6.63 -18.09
N LEU A 152 10.36 6.16 -18.70
CA LEU A 152 10.07 4.72 -18.84
C LEU A 152 9.96 4.37 -20.36
#